data_18caee2a66e0412197812e1d05291772
#
_entry.id   18caee2a66e0412197812e1d05291772
#
_cell.length_a   1.000
_cell.length_b   1.000
_cell.length_c   1.000
_cell.angle_alpha   90.00
_cell.angle_beta   90.00
_cell.angle_gamma   90.00
#
_symmetry.space_group_name_H-M   'P 1'
#
loop_
_entity.id
_entity.type
_entity.pdbx_description
1 polymer ?
#
loop_
_entity_poly.entity_id
_entity_poly.type
_entity_poly.pdbx_seq_one_letter_code
_entity_poly.pdbx_strand_id
1 'polypeptide(L)'
;MNDKLNFKIVGSGPTGLLLSIALSKFDCNIFLTDLLTKDRLIDKDKTYAITHSTRKILSKFRLWEKLEPFLFGFDTLSISDSVTSAFTNLSTSDLDDDISSAENIGWVVKHSDLMNVFFQEIDNYENIFFMTPQRLLRKKILFDYQFFSTGANSLDKKFIDFVDIKKSYSQSCLTFKVSLRGHCEK
;
A
#
# COMPACT_ATOMS: atom_id res chain seq x y z
N MET A 1 -18.43 27.58 16.14
CA MET A 1 -17.11 27.13 15.62
C MET A 1 -17.34 25.70 15.21
N ASN A 2 -17.22 25.38 13.91
CA ASN A 2 -17.24 23.97 13.51
C ASN A 2 -15.90 23.37 13.94
N ASP A 3 -15.93 22.54 14.96
CA ASP A 3 -14.72 21.80 15.37
C ASP A 3 -14.39 20.84 14.21
N LYS A 4 -13.11 20.89 13.75
CA LYS A 4 -12.62 19.97 12.73
C LYS A 4 -12.77 18.53 13.20
N LEU A 5 -13.24 17.65 12.33
CA LEU A 5 -13.27 16.22 12.63
C LEU A 5 -11.88 15.66 12.88
N ASN A 6 -11.76 14.78 13.86
CA ASN A 6 -10.52 14.11 14.20
C ASN A 6 -10.60 12.64 13.76
N PHE A 7 -9.78 12.28 12.79
CA PHE A 7 -9.69 10.92 12.27
C PHE A 7 -8.44 10.23 12.83
N LYS A 8 -8.61 9.00 13.29
CA LYS A 8 -7.49 8.16 13.72
C LYS A 8 -7.30 7.03 12.72
N ILE A 9 -6.08 6.89 12.21
CA ILE A 9 -5.68 5.78 11.34
C ILE A 9 -4.66 4.93 12.12
N VAL A 10 -4.98 3.67 12.35
CA VAL A 10 -4.12 2.70 13.03
C VAL A 10 -3.46 1.81 11.98
N GLY A 11 -2.14 1.87 11.89
CA GLY A 11 -1.33 1.22 10.88
C GLY A 11 -0.87 2.19 9.80
N SER A 12 0.44 2.38 9.72
CA SER A 12 1.10 3.33 8.81
C SER A 12 1.84 2.63 7.68
N GLY A 13 1.30 1.49 7.24
CA GLY A 13 1.70 0.84 5.98
C GLY A 13 1.19 1.60 4.76
N PRO A 14 1.43 1.09 3.53
CA PRO A 14 1.01 1.76 2.29
C PRO A 14 -0.46 2.16 2.28
N THR A 15 -1.35 1.31 2.80
CA THR A 15 -2.79 1.58 2.87
C THR A 15 -3.12 2.74 3.80
N GLY A 16 -2.52 2.77 5.01
CA GLY A 16 -2.78 3.84 5.98
C GLY A 16 -2.24 5.18 5.53
N LEU A 17 -1.04 5.19 4.92
CA LEU A 17 -0.44 6.39 4.34
C LEU A 17 -1.29 6.94 3.18
N LEU A 18 -1.69 6.09 2.23
CA LEU A 18 -2.52 6.50 1.10
C LEU A 18 -3.90 7.01 1.57
N LEU A 19 -4.50 6.36 2.57
CA LEU A 19 -5.76 6.82 3.16
C LEU A 19 -5.58 8.21 3.81
N SER A 20 -4.48 8.43 4.54
CA SER A 20 -4.22 9.75 5.15
C SER A 20 -4.07 10.84 4.09
N ILE A 21 -3.38 10.57 2.98
CA ILE A 21 -3.26 11.49 1.84
C ILE A 21 -4.62 11.76 1.21
N ALA A 22 -5.45 10.72 1.05
CA ALA A 22 -6.79 10.89 0.48
C ALA A 22 -7.70 11.75 1.36
N LEU A 23 -7.63 11.57 2.68
CA LEU A 23 -8.43 12.31 3.64
C LEU A 23 -7.92 13.73 3.89
N SER A 24 -6.65 14.02 3.62
CA SER A 24 -6.05 15.34 3.87
C SER A 24 -6.73 16.50 3.13
N LYS A 25 -7.48 16.18 2.06
CA LYS A 25 -8.22 17.15 1.25
C LYS A 25 -9.51 17.65 1.93
N PHE A 26 -9.91 17.01 3.02
CA PHE A 26 -11.10 17.40 3.78
C PHE A 26 -10.70 18.26 4.99
N ASP A 27 -11.66 19.04 5.52
CA ASP A 27 -11.44 19.85 6.70
C ASP A 27 -11.46 18.99 7.97
N CYS A 28 -10.38 18.25 8.18
CA CYS A 28 -10.22 17.32 9.29
C CYS A 28 -8.76 17.27 9.77
N ASN A 29 -8.55 16.79 10.98
CA ASN A 29 -7.24 16.42 11.51
C ASN A 29 -7.08 14.90 11.39
N ILE A 30 -5.92 14.43 10.93
CA ILE A 30 -5.63 13.03 10.70
C ILE A 30 -4.49 12.59 11.61
N PHE A 31 -4.77 11.69 12.52
CA PHE A 31 -3.80 11.14 13.47
C PHE A 31 -3.42 9.72 13.03
N LEU A 32 -2.31 9.64 12.33
CA LEU A 32 -1.75 8.39 11.83
C LEU A 32 -0.83 7.78 12.91
N THR A 33 -1.07 6.54 13.30
CA THR A 33 -0.31 5.89 14.37
C THR A 33 0.12 4.47 14.02
N ASP A 34 1.35 4.13 14.45
CA ASP A 34 1.91 2.79 14.31
C ASP A 34 2.77 2.46 15.53
N LEU A 35 2.97 1.16 15.79
CA LEU A 35 3.89 0.67 16.82
C LEU A 35 5.36 0.82 16.39
N LEU A 36 5.61 0.85 15.10
CA LEU A 36 6.93 0.98 14.52
C LEU A 36 7.26 2.44 14.24
N THR A 37 8.55 2.76 14.30
CA THR A 37 9.07 4.05 13.84
C THR A 37 9.04 4.14 12.31
N LYS A 38 9.12 5.36 11.76
CA LYS A 38 9.17 5.63 10.33
C LYS A 38 10.24 4.76 9.65
N ASP A 39 11.45 4.73 10.18
CA ASP A 39 12.57 3.97 9.61
C ASP A 39 12.28 2.46 9.55
N ARG A 40 11.73 1.89 10.62
CA ARG A 40 11.34 0.47 10.65
C ARG A 40 10.15 0.15 9.75
N LEU A 41 9.30 1.12 9.48
CA LEU A 41 8.20 0.97 8.52
C LEU A 41 8.72 0.96 7.09
N ILE A 42 9.76 1.74 6.79
CA ILE A 42 10.40 1.81 5.48
C ILE A 42 11.30 0.59 5.23
N ASP A 43 12.05 0.16 6.25
CA ASP A 43 13.02 -0.92 6.13
C ASP A 43 12.35 -2.31 6.19
N LYS A 44 11.58 -2.64 5.15
CA LYS A 44 11.00 -3.98 4.96
C LYS A 44 11.39 -4.51 3.59
N ASP A 45 11.92 -5.72 3.57
CA ASP A 45 12.29 -6.39 2.33
C ASP A 45 11.05 -7.01 1.65
N LYS A 46 10.25 -6.14 1.05
CA LYS A 46 9.06 -6.48 0.29
C LYS A 46 9.05 -5.78 -1.05
N THR A 47 8.31 -6.36 -1.98
CA THR A 47 8.09 -5.80 -3.32
C THR A 47 6.59 -5.92 -3.63
N TYR A 48 6.05 -4.94 -4.32
CA TYR A 48 4.64 -4.92 -4.72
C TYR A 48 4.52 -4.89 -6.23
N ALA A 49 3.56 -5.63 -6.76
CA ALA A 49 3.09 -5.46 -8.11
C ALA A 49 1.97 -4.41 -8.10
N ILE A 50 2.08 -3.42 -8.97
CA ILE A 50 1.12 -2.34 -9.16
C ILE A 50 0.39 -2.56 -10.48
N THR A 51 -0.94 -2.58 -10.42
CA THR A 51 -1.82 -2.70 -11.58
C THR A 51 -2.23 -1.32 -12.12
N HIS A 52 -2.83 -1.28 -13.30
CA HIS A 52 -3.39 -0.06 -13.88
C HIS A 52 -4.45 0.59 -12.99
N SER A 53 -5.26 -0.19 -12.28
CA SER A 53 -6.25 0.33 -11.31
C SER A 53 -5.57 1.09 -10.18
N THR A 54 -4.47 0.54 -9.64
CA THR A 54 -3.68 1.21 -8.60
C THR A 54 -2.99 2.47 -9.16
N ARG A 55 -2.46 2.42 -10.40
CA ARG A 55 -1.91 3.60 -11.10
C ARG A 55 -2.94 4.71 -11.18
N LYS A 56 -4.19 4.41 -11.61
CA LYS A 56 -5.28 5.40 -11.67
C LYS A 56 -5.53 6.07 -10.29
N ILE A 57 -5.45 5.32 -9.20
CA ILE A 57 -5.60 5.88 -7.85
C ILE A 57 -4.41 6.77 -7.49
N LEU A 58 -3.17 6.29 -7.68
CA LEU A 58 -1.96 7.04 -7.35
C LEU A 58 -1.87 8.35 -8.13
N SER A 59 -2.24 8.34 -9.42
CA SER A 59 -2.26 9.53 -10.28
C SER A 59 -3.26 10.60 -9.77
N LYS A 60 -4.41 10.20 -9.19
CA LYS A 60 -5.37 11.14 -8.59
C LYS A 60 -4.76 11.95 -7.44
N PHE A 61 -3.74 11.41 -6.78
CA PHE A 61 -3.03 12.07 -5.68
C PHE A 61 -1.65 12.59 -6.09
N ARG A 62 -1.31 12.56 -7.38
CA ARG A 62 0.00 12.98 -7.92
C ARG A 62 1.17 12.19 -7.31
N LEU A 63 0.91 10.95 -6.94
CA LEU A 63 1.91 10.04 -6.38
C LEU A 63 2.57 9.19 -7.46
N TRP A 64 1.89 9.02 -8.60
CA TRP A 64 2.43 8.21 -9.69
C TRP A 64 3.72 8.78 -10.24
N GLU A 65 3.73 10.06 -10.56
CA GLU A 65 4.89 10.77 -11.12
C GLU A 65 6.09 10.75 -10.17
N LYS A 66 5.82 10.72 -8.86
CA LYS A 66 6.86 10.63 -7.82
C LYS A 66 7.41 9.20 -7.67
N LEU A 67 6.60 8.20 -7.97
CA LEU A 67 6.97 6.79 -7.91
C LEU A 67 7.64 6.31 -9.21
N GLU A 68 7.34 6.92 -10.34
CA GLU A 68 7.76 6.48 -11.67
C GLU A 68 9.26 6.18 -11.77
N PRO A 69 10.19 6.96 -11.18
CA PRO A 69 11.62 6.65 -11.22
C PRO A 69 12.03 5.35 -10.53
N PHE A 70 11.16 4.79 -9.68
CA PHE A 70 11.38 3.59 -8.88
C PHE A 70 10.59 2.38 -9.38
N LEU A 71 9.84 2.55 -10.47
CA LEU A 71 8.99 1.52 -11.03
C LEU A 71 9.74 0.71 -12.10
N PHE A 72 9.54 -0.60 -12.06
CA PHE A 72 10.01 -1.52 -13.10
C PHE A 72 8.79 -2.12 -13.79
N GLY A 73 8.53 -1.69 -15.03
CA GLY A 73 7.43 -2.20 -15.83
C GLY A 73 7.68 -3.65 -16.27
N PHE A 74 6.61 -4.40 -16.41
CA PHE A 74 6.61 -5.72 -17.05
C PHE A 74 5.44 -5.83 -18.00
N ASP A 75 5.67 -6.42 -19.14
CA ASP A 75 4.74 -6.54 -20.27
C ASP A 75 4.08 -7.93 -20.35
N THR A 76 4.65 -8.90 -19.65
CA THR A 76 4.19 -10.30 -19.67
C THR A 76 4.18 -10.88 -18.27
N LEU A 77 3.13 -11.64 -17.95
CA LEU A 77 3.00 -12.45 -16.74
C LEU A 77 2.67 -13.89 -17.10
N SER A 78 3.59 -14.79 -16.79
CA SER A 78 3.42 -16.23 -17.04
C SER A 78 2.99 -16.94 -15.76
N ILE A 79 1.91 -17.69 -15.84
CA ILE A 79 1.38 -18.50 -14.74
C ILE A 79 1.37 -19.95 -15.19
N SER A 80 2.03 -20.81 -14.43
CA SER A 80 2.04 -22.26 -14.68
C SER A 80 1.51 -23.02 -13.46
N ASP A 81 0.67 -24.03 -13.72
CA ASP A 81 0.20 -24.97 -12.72
C ASP A 81 0.93 -26.30 -12.91
N SER A 82 1.75 -26.67 -11.92
CA SER A 82 2.55 -27.89 -11.98
C SER A 82 1.72 -29.18 -11.84
N VAL A 83 0.50 -29.11 -11.34
CA VAL A 83 -0.39 -30.26 -11.16
C VAL A 83 -1.13 -30.59 -12.44
N THR A 84 -1.71 -29.57 -13.07
CA THR A 84 -2.51 -29.72 -14.30
C THR A 84 -1.69 -29.54 -15.57
N SER A 85 -0.42 -29.09 -15.45
CA SER A 85 0.41 -28.63 -16.56
C SER A 85 -0.22 -27.50 -17.39
N ALA A 86 -1.21 -26.82 -16.82
CA ALA A 86 -1.82 -25.66 -17.44
C ALA A 86 -0.83 -24.48 -17.43
N PHE A 87 -0.82 -23.74 -18.52
CA PHE A 87 0.05 -22.57 -18.68
C PHE A 87 -0.77 -21.41 -19.25
N THR A 88 -0.63 -20.24 -18.67
CA THR A 88 -1.30 -19.03 -19.13
C THR A 88 -0.28 -17.89 -19.19
N ASN A 89 -0.23 -17.19 -20.31
CA ASN A 89 0.47 -15.93 -20.47
C ASN A 89 -0.55 -14.80 -20.53
N LEU A 90 -0.32 -13.78 -19.72
CA LEU A 90 -0.99 -12.50 -19.83
C LEU A 90 0.00 -11.48 -20.37
N SER A 91 -0.44 -10.72 -21.36
CA SER A 91 0.36 -9.69 -22.03
C SER A 91 -0.44 -8.40 -22.19
N THR A 92 0.17 -7.38 -22.74
CA THR A 92 -0.51 -6.10 -22.98
C THR A 92 -1.71 -6.22 -23.91
N SER A 93 -1.76 -7.24 -24.80
CA SER A 93 -2.91 -7.51 -25.66
C SER A 93 -4.16 -8.01 -24.92
N ASP A 94 -4.01 -8.44 -23.66
CA ASP A 94 -5.11 -8.92 -22.83
C ASP A 94 -5.70 -7.80 -21.94
N LEU A 95 -5.19 -6.57 -22.10
CA LEU A 95 -5.70 -5.40 -21.38
C LEU A 95 -7.00 -4.90 -22.04
N ASP A 96 -7.85 -4.27 -21.22
CA ASP A 96 -9.07 -3.61 -21.71
C ASP A 96 -8.75 -2.53 -22.76
N ASP A 97 -9.70 -2.27 -23.66
CA ASP A 97 -9.53 -1.34 -24.79
C ASP A 97 -9.07 0.07 -24.38
N ASP A 98 -9.50 0.55 -23.21
CA ASP A 98 -9.13 1.87 -22.69
C ASP A 98 -7.65 1.97 -22.26
N ILE A 99 -6.95 0.85 -22.11
CA ILE A 99 -5.53 0.76 -21.73
C ILE A 99 -4.71 -0.16 -22.66
N SER A 100 -5.30 -0.61 -23.79
CA SER A 100 -4.66 -1.54 -24.73
C SER A 100 -3.38 -0.99 -25.39
N SER A 101 -3.20 0.34 -25.41
CA SER A 101 -1.97 0.99 -25.88
C SER A 101 -0.85 1.06 -24.83
N ALA A 102 -1.05 0.49 -23.64
CA ALA A 102 -0.03 0.50 -22.60
C ALA A 102 1.15 -0.43 -22.95
N GLU A 103 2.35 0.00 -22.67
CA GLU A 103 3.57 -0.79 -22.88
C GLU A 103 3.76 -1.88 -21.82
N ASN A 104 3.09 -1.76 -20.66
CA ASN A 104 3.23 -2.67 -19.55
C ASN A 104 1.86 -3.12 -19.02
N ILE A 105 1.76 -4.37 -18.59
CA ILE A 105 0.57 -4.88 -17.89
C ILE A 105 0.58 -4.51 -16.40
N GLY A 106 1.74 -4.14 -15.86
CA GLY A 106 1.91 -3.73 -14.50
C GLY A 106 3.34 -3.27 -14.19
N TRP A 107 3.56 -2.91 -12.95
CA TRP A 107 4.85 -2.42 -12.47
C TRP A 107 5.20 -3.06 -11.15
N VAL A 108 6.49 -3.21 -10.90
CA VAL A 108 7.04 -3.68 -9.63
C VAL A 108 7.71 -2.51 -8.92
N VAL A 109 7.48 -2.37 -7.61
CA VAL A 109 8.10 -1.35 -6.77
C VAL A 109 8.60 -1.96 -5.47
N LYS A 110 9.77 -1.54 -5.00
CA LYS A 110 10.26 -1.91 -3.67
C LYS A 110 9.44 -1.20 -2.59
N HIS A 111 9.23 -1.91 -1.48
CA HIS A 111 8.51 -1.35 -0.33
C HIS A 111 9.15 -0.06 0.18
N SER A 112 10.49 -0.04 0.29
CA SER A 112 11.23 1.13 0.77
C SER A 112 10.97 2.38 -0.08
N ASP A 113 10.96 2.23 -1.41
CA ASP A 113 10.77 3.34 -2.33
C ASP A 113 9.34 3.88 -2.26
N LEU A 114 8.35 2.97 -2.26
CA LEU A 114 6.94 3.31 -2.09
C LEU A 114 6.70 4.05 -0.77
N MET A 115 7.24 3.53 0.33
CA MET A 115 7.06 4.12 1.66
C MET A 115 7.75 5.48 1.78
N ASN A 116 8.96 5.62 1.21
CA ASN A 116 9.66 6.91 1.19
C ASN A 116 8.85 7.99 0.48
N VAL A 117 8.32 7.69 -0.70
CA VAL A 117 7.48 8.63 -1.45
C VAL A 117 6.23 9.00 -0.65
N PHE A 118 5.57 8.04 -0.01
CA PHE A 118 4.36 8.31 0.77
C PHE A 118 4.65 9.12 2.03
N PHE A 119 5.75 8.82 2.74
CA PHE A 119 6.15 9.59 3.92
C PHE A 119 6.56 11.03 3.56
N GLN A 120 7.27 11.21 2.45
CA GLN A 120 7.59 12.57 1.96
C GLN A 120 6.32 13.32 1.58
N GLU A 121 5.32 12.62 1.02
CA GLU A 121 4.06 13.27 0.68
C GLU A 121 3.28 13.71 1.90
N ILE A 122 3.14 12.88 2.93
CA ILE A 122 2.38 13.29 4.12
C ILE A 122 3.02 14.46 4.87
N ASP A 123 4.33 14.63 4.76
CA ASP A 123 5.05 15.76 5.37
C ASP A 123 4.65 17.12 4.75
N ASN A 124 3.97 17.14 3.58
CA ASN A 124 3.44 18.34 2.93
C ASN A 124 2.06 18.78 3.46
N TYR A 125 1.43 17.99 4.34
CA TYR A 125 0.09 18.28 4.85
C TYR A 125 0.12 18.67 6.32
N GLU A 126 -0.31 19.87 6.64
CA GLU A 126 -0.35 20.41 8.03
C GLU A 126 -1.37 19.69 8.92
N ASN A 127 -2.36 19.02 8.33
CA ASN A 127 -3.44 18.34 9.03
C ASN A 127 -3.19 16.84 9.22
N ILE A 128 -2.01 16.30 8.84
CA ILE A 128 -1.61 14.91 9.08
C ILE A 128 -0.54 14.87 10.17
N PHE A 129 -0.81 14.10 11.22
CA PHE A 129 0.07 13.97 12.38
C PHE A 129 0.48 12.50 12.55
N PHE A 130 1.74 12.18 12.26
CA PHE A 130 2.30 10.86 12.56
C PHE A 130 2.76 10.80 14.02
N MET A 131 2.21 9.89 14.81
CA MET A 131 2.47 9.77 16.24
C MET A 131 2.57 8.32 16.70
N THR A 132 3.41 8.08 17.71
CA THR A 132 3.36 6.80 18.44
C THR A 132 2.07 6.69 19.26
N PRO A 133 1.56 5.46 19.51
CA PRO A 133 0.35 5.26 20.32
C PRO A 133 0.43 5.91 21.70
N GLN A 134 1.60 5.86 22.37
CA GLN A 134 1.82 6.46 23.68
C GLN A 134 1.69 8.00 23.66
N ARG A 135 2.23 8.64 22.61
CA ARG A 135 2.11 10.09 22.43
C ARG A 135 0.67 10.49 22.16
N LEU A 136 -0.04 9.69 21.38
CA LEU A 136 -1.45 9.92 21.06
C LEU A 136 -2.33 9.83 22.30
N LEU A 137 -2.14 8.82 23.15
CA LEU A 137 -2.88 8.63 24.40
C LEU A 137 -2.69 9.82 25.36
N ARG A 138 -1.48 10.37 25.46
CA ARG A 138 -1.19 11.53 26.32
C ARG A 138 -1.94 12.80 25.92
N LYS A 139 -2.30 12.93 24.63
CA LYS A 139 -3.00 14.12 24.11
C LYS A 139 -4.49 14.15 24.43
N LYS A 140 -5.09 13.04 24.89
CA LYS A 140 -6.52 12.92 25.23
C LYS A 140 -7.46 13.42 24.10
N ILE A 141 -7.08 13.15 22.85
CA ILE A 141 -7.87 13.57 21.66
C ILE A 141 -9.10 12.67 21.56
N LEU A 142 -10.26 13.27 21.39
CA LEU A 142 -11.47 12.56 21.00
C LEU A 142 -11.46 12.38 19.47
N PHE A 143 -11.75 11.17 19.03
CA PHE A 143 -11.80 10.82 17.62
C PHE A 143 -13.23 10.58 17.19
N ASP A 144 -13.62 11.23 16.11
CA ASP A 144 -14.94 11.04 15.48
C ASP A 144 -14.98 9.71 14.69
N TYR A 145 -13.85 9.36 14.05
CA TYR A 145 -13.72 8.12 13.27
C TYR A 145 -12.37 7.45 13.51
N GLN A 146 -12.39 6.12 13.47
CA GLN A 146 -11.17 5.30 13.55
C GLN A 146 -11.12 4.32 12.39
N PHE A 147 -9.97 4.28 11.71
CA PHE A 147 -9.69 3.38 10.59
C PHE A 147 -8.58 2.43 10.98
N PHE A 148 -8.74 1.16 10.65
CA PHE A 148 -7.74 0.13 10.94
C PHE A 148 -7.13 -0.37 9.63
N SER A 149 -5.83 -0.11 9.44
CA SER A 149 -5.01 -0.53 8.29
C SER A 149 -3.78 -1.31 8.72
N THR A 150 -3.94 -2.14 9.76
CA THR A 150 -2.85 -2.80 10.49
C THR A 150 -2.26 -4.00 9.77
N GLY A 151 -2.88 -4.46 8.68
CA GLY A 151 -2.47 -5.66 7.94
C GLY A 151 -2.87 -6.96 8.66
N ALA A 152 -2.62 -8.09 7.99
CA ALA A 152 -3.13 -9.39 8.41
C ALA A 152 -2.58 -9.91 9.76
N ASN A 153 -1.36 -9.51 10.13
CA ASN A 153 -0.65 -10.08 11.29
C ASN A 153 -0.85 -9.30 12.60
N SER A 154 -1.52 -8.16 12.56
CA SER A 154 -1.62 -7.26 13.72
C SER A 154 -3.06 -7.05 14.21
N LEU A 155 -3.98 -7.90 13.78
CA LEU A 155 -5.32 -7.91 14.35
C LEU A 155 -5.23 -8.38 15.79
N ASP A 156 -5.09 -7.41 16.70
CA ASP A 156 -5.25 -7.65 18.12
C ASP A 156 -6.63 -8.27 18.33
N LYS A 157 -6.72 -9.34 19.14
CA LYS A 157 -7.97 -10.08 19.38
C LYS A 157 -9.13 -9.17 19.80
N LYS A 158 -8.84 -7.98 20.35
CA LYS A 158 -9.83 -6.96 20.72
C LYS A 158 -10.59 -6.34 19.55
N PHE A 159 -10.10 -6.47 18.32
CA PHE A 159 -10.76 -5.92 17.12
C PHE A 159 -11.43 -7.00 16.27
N ILE A 160 -11.32 -8.28 16.69
CA ILE A 160 -11.93 -9.43 15.97
C ILE A 160 -13.46 -9.40 16.09
N ASP A 161 -14.02 -8.72 17.08
CA ASP A 161 -15.48 -8.56 17.25
C ASP A 161 -16.17 -7.87 16.06
N PHE A 162 -15.39 -7.23 15.16
CA PHE A 162 -15.87 -6.62 13.91
C PHE A 162 -15.72 -7.52 12.69
N VAL A 163 -15.18 -8.75 12.84
CA VAL A 163 -14.97 -9.68 11.72
C VAL A 163 -15.97 -10.81 11.83
N ASP A 164 -17.04 -10.75 11.04
CA ASP A 164 -18.11 -11.76 11.03
C ASP A 164 -17.66 -13.12 10.52
N ILE A 165 -16.70 -13.16 9.59
CA ILE A 165 -16.22 -14.41 8.98
C ILE A 165 -14.70 -14.37 8.81
N LYS A 166 -14.01 -15.37 9.39
CA LYS A 166 -12.60 -15.67 9.13
C LYS A 166 -12.49 -17.04 8.47
N LYS A 167 -12.03 -17.05 7.21
CA LYS A 167 -11.75 -18.29 6.48
C LYS A 167 -10.24 -18.48 6.38
N SER A 168 -9.75 -19.63 6.84
CA SER A 168 -8.36 -20.06 6.63
C SER A 168 -8.28 -20.90 5.37
N TYR A 169 -7.33 -20.61 4.50
CA TYR A 169 -7.03 -21.41 3.31
C TYR A 169 -5.84 -22.31 3.63
N SER A 170 -5.90 -23.58 3.23
CA SER A 170 -4.78 -24.53 3.35
C SER A 170 -3.75 -24.33 2.23
N GLN A 171 -3.48 -23.06 1.92
CA GLN A 171 -2.54 -22.65 0.86
C GLN A 171 -1.57 -21.63 1.40
N SER A 172 -0.33 -21.69 0.93
CA SER A 172 0.73 -20.74 1.26
C SER A 172 1.36 -20.22 -0.03
N CYS A 173 1.75 -18.96 -0.03
CA CYS A 173 2.52 -18.34 -1.11
C CYS A 173 3.94 -18.13 -0.63
N LEU A 174 4.92 -18.61 -1.40
CA LEU A 174 6.34 -18.35 -1.19
C LEU A 174 6.80 -17.29 -2.19
N THR A 175 7.34 -16.19 -1.69
CA THR A 175 7.99 -15.17 -2.51
C THR A 175 9.46 -15.07 -2.13
N PHE A 176 10.33 -14.90 -3.12
CA PHE A 176 11.77 -14.77 -2.90
C PHE A 176 12.37 -13.81 -3.93
N LYS A 177 13.53 -13.25 -3.58
CA LYS A 177 14.36 -12.49 -4.50
C LYS A 177 15.51 -13.37 -4.96
N VAL A 178 15.84 -13.27 -6.24
CA VAL A 178 16.98 -13.97 -6.83
C VAL A 178 17.95 -12.96 -7.43
N SER A 179 19.24 -13.23 -7.26
CA SER A 179 20.30 -12.54 -8.01
C SER A 179 20.67 -13.39 -9.20
N LEU A 180 20.48 -12.86 -10.40
CA LEU A 180 20.89 -13.53 -11.63
C LEU A 180 22.31 -13.13 -11.98
N ARG A 181 23.14 -14.11 -12.37
CA ARG A 181 24.47 -13.88 -12.94
C ARG A 181 24.39 -14.24 -14.41
N GLY A 182 24.76 -13.31 -15.30
CA GLY A 182 24.71 -13.48 -16.74
C GLY A 182 23.92 -12.37 -17.45
N HIS A 183 23.82 -12.45 -18.76
CA HIS A 183 22.94 -11.57 -19.54
C HIS A 183 21.50 -12.06 -19.36
N CYS A 184 20.66 -11.22 -18.77
CA CYS A 184 19.21 -11.34 -18.89
C CYS A 184 18.82 -10.47 -20.09
N GLU A 185 18.31 -11.06 -21.15
CA GLU A 185 17.54 -10.32 -22.13
C GLU A 185 16.29 -9.76 -21.44
N LYS A 186 16.00 -8.50 -21.70
CA LYS A 186 14.80 -7.81 -21.19
C LYS A 186 13.59 -8.34 -21.86
#